data_52211b5fb8ef4185bc38a205e3b702de
#
_entry.id   52211b5fb8ef4185bc38a205e3b702de
#
_cell.length_a   1.000
_cell.length_b   1.000
_cell.length_c   1.000
_cell.angle_alpha   90.00
_cell.angle_beta   90.00
_cell.angle_gamma   90.00
#
_symmetry.space_group_name_H-M   'P 1'
#
loop_
_entity.id
_entity.type
_entity.pdbx_description
1 polymer ?
#
loop_
_entity_poly.entity_id
_entity_poly.type
_entity_poly.pdbx_seq_one_letter_code
_entity_poly.pdbx_strand_id
1 'polypeptide(L)'
;KLSKKIDWVFILTPNATHYKLCKFFLESKINVFCEKPLTTSLKQANYLYKLSKKNKVNLYVDDIEMFKNKKLNIKNLNWIIRTKKDSGSNYSLFERLCYHDLYIIYEYIKNKKIKKLSFVKSSDLIFKLNFEKISFNFFYSTKSKVKVHKINNNNFLKFNGNPLEKMILNLMKKNNFSENHKRSLFALKLMLKLKSSYKNK
;
A
#
# COMPACT_ATOMS: atom_id res chain seq x y z
N LYS A 1 -3.77 -9.18 -31.19
CA LYS A 1 -2.72 -8.13 -31.31
C LYS A 1 -3.27 -6.91 -30.59
N LEU A 2 -2.60 -6.45 -29.50
CA LEU A 2 -2.91 -5.16 -28.88
C LEU A 2 -2.61 -4.05 -29.87
N SER A 3 -3.54 -3.11 -30.01
CA SER A 3 -3.41 -1.97 -30.90
C SER A 3 -2.16 -1.16 -30.52
N LYS A 4 -1.42 -0.64 -31.51
CA LYS A 4 -0.20 0.17 -31.35
C LYS A 4 -0.39 1.51 -30.61
N LYS A 5 -1.55 1.78 -30.02
CA LYS A 5 -1.92 3.08 -29.41
C LYS A 5 -2.23 3.02 -27.92
N ILE A 6 -1.82 1.96 -27.20
CA ILE A 6 -2.05 1.88 -25.75
C ILE A 6 -0.82 2.43 -25.02
N ASP A 7 -0.98 3.57 -24.37
CA ASP A 7 0.08 4.18 -23.55
C ASP A 7 0.11 3.60 -22.13
N TRP A 8 -1.05 3.33 -21.55
CA TRP A 8 -1.21 2.81 -20.20
C TRP A 8 -2.24 1.70 -20.13
N VAL A 9 -1.98 0.69 -19.30
CA VAL A 9 -2.96 -0.30 -18.87
C VAL A 9 -3.19 -0.17 -17.36
N PHE A 10 -4.45 -0.28 -16.95
CA PHE A 10 -4.87 -0.26 -15.55
C PHE A 10 -5.25 -1.67 -15.12
N ILE A 11 -4.48 -2.25 -14.21
CA ILE A 11 -4.70 -3.60 -13.65
C ILE A 11 -5.44 -3.43 -12.32
N LEU A 12 -6.77 -3.65 -12.34
CA LEU A 12 -7.69 -3.50 -11.23
C LEU A 12 -8.28 -4.86 -10.83
N THR A 13 -7.53 -5.91 -11.02
CA THR A 13 -7.92 -7.31 -10.85
C THR A 13 -7.58 -7.82 -9.43
N PRO A 14 -7.93 -9.05 -9.05
CA PRO A 14 -7.48 -9.63 -7.78
C PRO A 14 -5.96 -9.78 -7.68
N ASN A 15 -5.40 -9.60 -6.48
CA ASN A 15 -3.94 -9.58 -6.22
C ASN A 15 -3.17 -10.76 -6.82
N ALA A 16 -3.78 -11.95 -6.90
CA ALA A 16 -3.15 -13.15 -7.44
C ALA A 16 -2.79 -13.03 -8.93
N THR A 17 -3.46 -12.16 -9.66
CA THR A 17 -3.25 -11.97 -11.11
C THR A 17 -2.27 -10.85 -11.43
N HIS A 18 -1.99 -9.95 -10.48
CA HIS A 18 -1.19 -8.73 -10.70
C HIS A 18 0.17 -9.05 -11.31
N TYR A 19 0.92 -10.00 -10.74
CA TYR A 19 2.27 -10.33 -11.23
C TYR A 19 2.26 -10.74 -12.70
N LYS A 20 1.37 -11.67 -13.08
CA LYS A 20 1.28 -12.19 -14.44
C LYS A 20 0.91 -11.10 -15.44
N LEU A 21 -0.10 -10.30 -15.11
CA LEU A 21 -0.57 -9.23 -15.97
C LEU A 21 0.45 -8.08 -16.07
N CYS A 22 1.00 -7.63 -14.95
CA CYS A 22 2.05 -6.60 -14.97
C CYS A 22 3.26 -7.05 -15.80
N LYS A 23 3.72 -8.30 -15.62
CA LYS A 23 4.82 -8.85 -16.41
C LYS A 23 4.51 -8.80 -17.90
N PHE A 24 3.35 -9.30 -18.32
CA PHE A 24 2.93 -9.33 -19.71
C PHE A 24 2.95 -7.94 -20.37
N PHE A 25 2.33 -6.94 -19.74
CA PHE A 25 2.26 -5.60 -20.31
C PHE A 25 3.60 -4.85 -20.27
N LEU A 26 4.40 -5.04 -19.22
CA LEU A 26 5.76 -4.48 -19.16
C LEU A 26 6.68 -5.09 -20.23
N GLU A 27 6.57 -6.40 -20.52
CA GLU A 27 7.28 -7.07 -21.61
C GLU A 27 6.82 -6.57 -22.99
N SER A 28 5.55 -6.22 -23.12
CA SER A 28 4.98 -5.58 -24.31
C SER A 28 5.32 -4.09 -24.45
N LYS A 29 6.17 -3.55 -23.56
CA LYS A 29 6.58 -2.14 -23.49
C LYS A 29 5.41 -1.16 -23.32
N ILE A 30 4.42 -1.52 -22.53
CA ILE A 30 3.27 -0.70 -22.16
C ILE A 30 3.43 -0.26 -20.72
N ASN A 31 3.12 1.03 -20.41
CA ASN A 31 3.11 1.50 -19.04
C ASN A 31 1.97 0.85 -18.25
N VAL A 32 2.23 0.57 -16.98
CA VAL A 32 1.31 -0.17 -16.11
C VAL A 32 0.97 0.62 -14.86
N PHE A 33 -0.33 0.84 -14.64
CA PHE A 33 -0.91 1.14 -13.33
C PHE A 33 -1.43 -0.18 -12.74
N CYS A 34 -1.10 -0.46 -11.48
CA CYS A 34 -1.55 -1.65 -10.80
C CYS A 34 -2.13 -1.33 -9.42
N GLU A 35 -3.30 -1.94 -9.12
CA GLU A 35 -3.85 -1.93 -7.76
C GLU A 35 -2.86 -2.51 -6.75
N LYS A 36 -2.97 -2.02 -5.51
CA LYS A 36 -2.15 -2.48 -4.39
C LYS A 36 -2.70 -3.79 -3.76
N PRO A 37 -1.84 -4.60 -3.17
CA PRO A 37 -0.38 -4.57 -3.32
C PRO A 37 0.04 -5.01 -4.71
N LEU A 38 1.17 -4.49 -5.23
CA LEU A 38 1.67 -4.86 -6.56
C LEU A 38 1.75 -6.37 -6.75
N THR A 39 2.23 -7.06 -5.74
CA THR A 39 2.27 -8.54 -5.66
C THR A 39 2.20 -8.99 -4.20
N THR A 40 2.08 -10.30 -3.97
CA THR A 40 2.18 -10.91 -2.64
C THR A 40 3.60 -11.44 -2.35
N SER A 41 4.57 -11.19 -3.22
CA SER A 41 5.97 -11.63 -3.11
C SER A 41 6.94 -10.49 -3.38
N LEU A 42 7.86 -10.24 -2.45
CA LEU A 42 8.89 -9.22 -2.62
C LEU A 42 9.82 -9.52 -3.81
N LYS A 43 10.12 -10.81 -4.09
CA LYS A 43 10.90 -11.24 -5.25
C LYS A 43 10.21 -10.83 -6.56
N GLN A 44 8.91 -11.09 -6.67
CA GLN A 44 8.11 -10.72 -7.83
C GLN A 44 8.02 -9.20 -8.00
N ALA A 45 7.78 -8.44 -6.93
CA ALA A 45 7.71 -6.99 -6.99
C ALA A 45 9.05 -6.38 -7.48
N ASN A 46 10.17 -6.83 -6.91
CA ASN A 46 11.50 -6.39 -7.36
C ASN A 46 11.76 -6.73 -8.84
N TYR A 47 11.33 -7.91 -9.28
CA TYR A 47 11.46 -8.30 -10.69
C TYR A 47 10.68 -7.35 -11.62
N LEU A 48 9.42 -7.03 -11.28
CA LEU A 48 8.61 -6.11 -12.08
C LEU A 48 9.21 -4.70 -12.17
N TYR A 49 9.76 -4.17 -11.08
CA TYR A 49 10.45 -2.86 -11.11
C TYR A 49 11.73 -2.89 -11.94
N LYS A 50 12.50 -3.99 -11.89
CA LYS A 50 13.66 -4.17 -12.77
C LYS A 50 13.25 -4.28 -14.25
N LEU A 51 12.17 -4.99 -14.52
CA LEU A 51 11.64 -5.18 -15.86
C LEU A 51 11.14 -3.84 -16.46
N SER A 52 10.38 -3.04 -15.68
CA SER A 52 9.92 -1.73 -16.13
C SER A 52 11.10 -0.81 -16.48
N LYS A 53 12.14 -0.78 -15.63
CA LYS A 53 13.36 -0.01 -15.89
C LYS A 53 14.10 -0.51 -17.13
N LYS A 54 14.26 -1.83 -17.30
CA LYS A 54 14.91 -2.44 -18.46
C LYS A 54 14.20 -2.07 -19.76
N ASN A 55 12.88 -2.12 -19.76
CA ASN A 55 12.06 -1.86 -20.95
C ASN A 55 11.74 -0.37 -21.15
N LYS A 56 12.23 0.52 -20.26
CA LYS A 56 12.00 1.98 -20.29
C LYS A 56 10.52 2.34 -20.30
N VAL A 57 9.72 1.61 -19.53
CA VAL A 57 8.29 1.86 -19.31
C VAL A 57 8.01 2.09 -17.82
N ASN A 58 6.92 2.77 -17.54
CA ASN A 58 6.51 3.10 -16.19
C ASN A 58 5.70 1.96 -15.55
N LEU A 59 5.95 1.73 -14.27
CA LEU A 59 5.11 0.92 -13.41
C LEU A 59 4.71 1.76 -12.21
N TYR A 60 3.42 1.96 -12.01
CA TYR A 60 2.86 2.74 -10.91
C TYR A 60 1.93 1.86 -10.09
N VAL A 61 2.06 1.91 -8.77
CA VAL A 61 1.18 1.19 -7.84
C VAL A 61 0.21 2.17 -7.19
N ASP A 62 -1.07 1.80 -7.11
CA ASP A 62 -2.10 2.63 -6.49
C ASP A 62 -1.67 3.17 -5.13
N ASP A 63 -1.72 4.48 -5.00
CA ASP A 63 -1.40 5.23 -3.78
C ASP A 63 -2.41 6.36 -3.49
N ILE A 64 -3.66 6.13 -3.82
CA ILE A 64 -4.77 7.09 -3.67
C ILE A 64 -4.80 7.78 -2.30
N GLU A 65 -4.34 7.11 -1.24
CA GLU A 65 -4.30 7.68 0.10
C GLU A 65 -3.38 8.93 0.18
N MET A 66 -2.36 9.02 -0.67
CA MET A 66 -1.44 10.16 -0.72
C MET A 66 -2.10 11.41 -1.32
N PHE A 67 -3.17 11.24 -2.10
CA PHE A 67 -3.90 12.33 -2.75
C PHE A 67 -5.05 12.88 -1.91
N LYS A 68 -5.25 12.37 -0.70
CA LYS A 68 -6.21 12.90 0.26
C LYS A 68 -5.72 14.17 0.99
N ASN A 69 -4.49 14.62 0.70
CA ASN A 69 -3.88 15.86 1.23
C ASN A 69 -3.95 15.97 2.76
N LYS A 70 -3.65 14.87 3.47
CA LYS A 70 -3.62 14.85 4.93
C LYS A 70 -2.21 15.09 5.44
N LYS A 71 -1.98 16.25 6.04
CA LYS A 71 -0.75 16.51 6.79
C LYS A 71 -0.82 15.75 8.13
N LEU A 72 0.06 14.76 8.31
CA LEU A 72 0.09 13.98 9.54
C LEU A 72 0.85 14.72 10.63
N ASN A 73 0.23 14.84 11.80
CA ASN A 73 0.91 15.22 13.03
C ASN A 73 1.34 13.94 13.77
N ILE A 74 2.57 13.49 13.51
CA ILE A 74 3.14 12.30 14.14
C ILE A 74 3.78 12.68 15.46
N LYS A 75 3.37 11.99 16.52
CA LYS A 75 3.80 12.14 17.91
C LYS A 75 4.70 10.96 18.33
N ASN A 76 5.15 10.95 19.57
CA ASN A 76 5.88 9.83 20.13
C ASN A 76 5.02 8.55 20.20
N LEU A 77 3.73 8.69 20.48
CA LEU A 77 2.74 7.62 20.43
C LEU A 77 1.66 7.97 19.40
N ASN A 78 1.41 7.07 18.49
CA ASN A 78 0.46 7.24 17.41
C ASN A 78 -0.55 6.09 17.37
N TRP A 79 -1.76 6.39 16.93
CA TRP A 79 -2.85 5.44 16.74
C TRP A 79 -3.28 5.42 15.29
N ILE A 80 -3.38 4.22 14.73
CA ILE A 80 -3.91 3.97 13.40
C ILE A 80 -5.11 3.04 13.56
N ILE A 81 -6.28 3.54 13.20
CA ILE A 81 -7.54 2.81 13.32
C ILE A 81 -8.19 2.74 11.96
N ARG A 82 -8.42 1.52 11.47
CA ARG A 82 -9.14 1.30 10.22
C ARG A 82 -10.13 0.17 10.35
N THR A 83 -11.39 0.50 10.17
CA THR A 83 -12.48 -0.47 10.21
C THR A 83 -13.35 -0.37 8.97
N LYS A 84 -13.94 -1.48 8.57
CA LYS A 84 -14.96 -1.53 7.51
C LYS A 84 -15.81 -2.78 7.67
N LYS A 85 -16.94 -2.82 6.97
CA LYS A 85 -17.74 -4.04 6.81
C LYS A 85 -16.93 -5.09 6.04
N ASP A 86 -17.08 -6.34 6.40
CA ASP A 86 -16.49 -7.43 5.63
C ASP A 86 -17.11 -7.50 4.23
N SER A 87 -16.26 -7.73 3.25
CA SER A 87 -16.63 -7.86 1.83
C SER A 87 -16.51 -9.30 1.33
N GLY A 88 -16.40 -10.29 2.23
CA GLY A 88 -16.19 -11.70 1.86
C GLY A 88 -14.86 -12.01 1.21
N SER A 89 -13.87 -11.12 1.35
CA SER A 89 -12.56 -11.29 0.72
C SER A 89 -11.70 -12.32 1.45
N ASN A 90 -11.09 -13.24 0.73
CA ASN A 90 -10.13 -14.22 1.26
C ASN A 90 -8.75 -13.64 1.61
N TYR A 91 -8.52 -12.35 1.33
CA TYR A 91 -7.26 -11.69 1.69
C TYR A 91 -7.23 -11.31 3.17
N SER A 92 -6.05 -11.43 3.77
CA SER A 92 -5.83 -11.08 5.18
C SER A 92 -6.01 -9.58 5.44
N LEU A 93 -6.24 -9.20 6.69
CA LEU A 93 -6.30 -7.79 7.11
C LEU A 93 -4.99 -7.04 6.81
N PHE A 94 -3.86 -7.74 6.75
CA PHE A 94 -2.58 -7.16 6.34
C PHE A 94 -2.64 -6.62 4.90
N GLU A 95 -3.15 -7.39 3.95
CA GLU A 95 -3.25 -6.99 2.54
C GLU A 95 -4.41 -6.01 2.30
N ARG A 96 -5.52 -6.21 3.03
CA ARG A 96 -6.74 -5.42 2.84
C ARG A 96 -6.67 -4.01 3.43
N LEU A 97 -6.05 -3.87 4.61
CA LEU A 97 -6.07 -2.63 5.39
C LEU A 97 -4.68 -2.11 5.75
N CYS A 98 -3.83 -2.96 6.31
CA CYS A 98 -2.55 -2.56 6.88
C CYS A 98 -1.58 -1.99 5.83
N TYR A 99 -1.51 -2.58 4.64
CA TYR A 99 -0.62 -2.12 3.56
C TYR A 99 -0.74 -0.63 3.29
N HIS A 100 -1.96 -0.09 3.20
CA HIS A 100 -2.20 1.33 2.95
C HIS A 100 -1.58 2.23 4.02
N ASP A 101 -1.71 1.84 5.28
CA ASP A 101 -1.24 2.67 6.38
C ASP A 101 0.27 2.62 6.52
N LEU A 102 0.89 1.47 6.23
CA LEU A 102 2.35 1.36 6.12
C LEU A 102 2.91 2.24 5.00
N TYR A 103 2.17 2.37 3.89
CA TYR A 103 2.50 3.26 2.80
C TYR A 103 2.42 4.74 3.23
N ILE A 104 1.38 5.12 3.95
CA ILE A 104 1.16 6.50 4.44
C ILE A 104 2.27 6.91 5.41
N ILE A 105 2.63 6.06 6.37
CA ILE A 105 3.61 6.40 7.41
C ILE A 105 5.07 6.19 6.97
N TYR A 106 5.31 5.80 5.73
CA TYR A 106 6.64 5.52 5.19
C TYR A 106 7.67 6.58 5.53
N GLU A 107 7.38 7.87 5.32
CA GLU A 107 8.32 8.97 5.57
C GLU A 107 8.81 9.03 7.01
N TYR A 108 7.98 8.64 7.95
CA TYR A 108 8.29 8.70 9.38
C TYR A 108 9.09 7.50 9.87
N ILE A 109 9.08 6.38 9.13
CA ILE A 109 9.66 5.10 9.58
C ILE A 109 10.69 4.49 8.62
N LYS A 110 10.85 5.00 7.39
CA LYS A 110 11.71 4.43 6.33
C LYS A 110 13.16 4.16 6.78
N ASN A 111 13.71 5.03 7.62
CA ASN A 111 15.10 4.94 8.10
C ASN A 111 15.20 4.45 9.56
N LYS A 112 14.12 3.92 10.13
CA LYS A 112 14.07 3.50 11.53
C LYS A 112 14.06 1.99 11.66
N LYS A 113 14.84 1.47 12.63
CA LYS A 113 14.80 0.06 13.01
C LYS A 113 13.65 -0.20 13.97
N ILE A 114 12.90 -1.28 13.73
CA ILE A 114 11.89 -1.77 14.67
C ILE A 114 12.63 -2.29 15.91
N LYS A 115 12.39 -1.69 17.07
CA LYS A 115 12.95 -2.11 18.36
C LYS A 115 12.10 -3.21 19.00
N LYS A 116 10.76 -3.09 18.90
CA LYS A 116 9.83 -4.08 19.44
C LYS A 116 8.59 -4.18 18.58
N LEU A 117 8.14 -5.40 18.34
CA LEU A 117 6.87 -5.74 17.72
C LEU A 117 6.06 -6.56 18.72
N SER A 118 4.84 -6.16 18.98
CA SER A 118 3.91 -6.93 19.82
C SER A 118 2.54 -7.00 19.15
N PHE A 119 1.92 -8.19 19.24
CA PHE A 119 0.55 -8.43 18.78
C PHE A 119 -0.35 -8.71 19.98
N VAL A 120 -1.61 -8.33 19.88
CA VAL A 120 -2.66 -8.75 20.79
C VAL A 120 -3.39 -9.94 20.16
N LYS A 121 -3.63 -11.00 20.93
CA LYS A 121 -4.44 -12.16 20.48
C LYS A 121 -5.90 -11.72 20.40
N SER A 122 -6.42 -11.62 19.20
CA SER A 122 -7.77 -11.13 18.91
C SER A 122 -8.23 -11.64 17.55
N SER A 123 -9.53 -11.64 17.32
CA SER A 123 -10.12 -11.85 15.98
C SER A 123 -9.91 -10.66 15.04
N ASP A 124 -9.53 -9.49 15.60
CA ASP A 124 -9.08 -8.32 14.87
C ASP A 124 -7.56 -8.32 14.78
N LEU A 125 -6.99 -7.57 13.85
CA LEU A 125 -5.56 -7.40 13.74
C LEU A 125 -5.12 -6.20 14.58
N ILE A 126 -4.55 -6.49 15.76
CA ILE A 126 -4.06 -5.49 16.71
C ILE A 126 -2.57 -5.71 16.95
N PHE A 127 -1.77 -4.69 16.73
CA PHE A 127 -0.34 -4.75 17.00
C PHE A 127 0.27 -3.39 17.28
N LYS A 128 1.46 -3.41 17.89
CA LYS A 128 2.27 -2.23 18.15
C LYS A 128 3.66 -2.36 17.53
N LEU A 129 4.09 -1.31 16.85
CA LEU A 129 5.45 -1.13 16.37
C LEU A 129 6.13 -0.03 17.19
N ASN A 130 7.23 -0.39 17.84
CA ASN A 130 8.08 0.57 18.54
C ASN A 130 9.36 0.78 17.75
N PHE A 131 9.69 2.03 17.54
CA PHE A 131 10.97 2.54 17.09
C PHE A 131 11.64 3.29 18.26
N GLU A 132 12.79 3.91 18.07
CA GLU A 132 13.54 4.56 19.16
C GLU A 132 12.73 5.67 19.87
N LYS A 133 12.14 6.59 19.10
CA LYS A 133 11.42 7.76 19.63
C LYS A 133 9.95 7.81 19.24
N ILE A 134 9.49 6.85 18.43
CA ILE A 134 8.15 6.84 17.86
C ILE A 134 7.56 5.45 18.01
N SER A 135 6.30 5.36 18.36
CA SER A 135 5.54 4.11 18.34
C SER A 135 4.19 4.30 17.64
N PHE A 136 3.72 3.21 17.04
CA PHE A 136 2.43 3.13 16.38
C PHE A 136 1.64 1.95 16.92
N ASN A 137 0.42 2.22 17.39
CA ASN A 137 -0.57 1.21 17.70
C ASN A 137 -1.52 1.08 16.51
N PHE A 138 -1.73 -0.14 16.04
CA PHE A 138 -2.58 -0.45 14.90
C PHE A 138 -3.77 -1.25 15.34
N PHE A 139 -4.95 -0.83 14.90
CA PHE A 139 -6.20 -1.55 15.08
C PHE A 139 -6.92 -1.68 13.72
N TYR A 140 -7.12 -2.92 13.28
CA TYR A 140 -7.80 -3.23 12.04
C TYR A 140 -8.92 -4.24 12.26
N SER A 141 -10.12 -3.91 11.80
CA SER A 141 -11.28 -4.79 11.87
C SER A 141 -12.12 -4.74 10.60
N THR A 142 -12.68 -5.89 10.21
CA THR A 142 -13.71 -5.97 9.17
C THR A 142 -15.08 -6.34 9.75
N LYS A 143 -15.21 -6.39 11.05
CA LYS A 143 -16.47 -6.70 11.76
C LYS A 143 -17.35 -5.48 12.01
N SER A 144 -16.83 -4.29 11.80
CA SER A 144 -17.54 -3.04 12.04
C SER A 144 -18.51 -2.71 10.92
N LYS A 145 -19.73 -2.34 11.27
CA LYS A 145 -20.71 -1.74 10.33
C LYS A 145 -20.27 -0.34 9.90
N VAL A 146 -19.50 0.35 10.72
CA VAL A 146 -19.03 1.72 10.48
C VAL A 146 -17.64 1.69 9.87
N LYS A 147 -17.49 2.39 8.74
CA LYS A 147 -16.18 2.59 8.11
C LYS A 147 -15.43 3.69 8.86
N VAL A 148 -14.23 3.37 9.35
CA VAL A 148 -13.31 4.31 9.99
C VAL A 148 -11.95 4.21 9.32
N HIS A 149 -11.29 5.34 9.13
CA HIS A 149 -9.87 5.41 8.80
C HIS A 149 -9.27 6.67 9.42
N LYS A 150 -8.55 6.48 10.51
CA LYS A 150 -7.94 7.57 11.29
C LYS A 150 -6.47 7.28 11.58
N ILE A 151 -5.65 8.31 11.51
CA ILE A 151 -4.29 8.34 12.04
C ILE A 151 -4.24 9.50 13.02
N ASN A 152 -4.13 9.21 14.31
CA ASN A 152 -4.36 10.16 15.39
C ASN A 152 -5.73 10.86 15.19
N ASN A 153 -5.76 12.19 15.18
CA ASN A 153 -6.98 12.97 14.96
C ASN A 153 -7.32 13.17 13.48
N ASN A 154 -6.47 12.72 12.55
CA ASN A 154 -6.73 12.88 11.12
C ASN A 154 -7.70 11.81 10.59
N ASN A 155 -8.84 12.23 10.11
CA ASN A 155 -9.83 11.37 9.48
C ASN A 155 -9.60 11.29 7.97
N PHE A 156 -9.17 10.13 7.48
CA PHE A 156 -8.89 9.85 6.07
C PHE A 156 -10.13 9.57 5.22
N LEU A 157 -11.31 9.50 5.84
CA LEU A 157 -12.57 9.42 5.10
C LEU A 157 -13.12 10.81 4.74
N LYS A 158 -12.63 11.86 5.42
CA LYS A 158 -12.99 13.26 5.13
C LYS A 158 -11.85 13.91 4.35
N PHE A 159 -12.08 14.25 3.08
CA PHE A 159 -11.10 14.91 2.21
C PHE A 159 -11.82 15.80 1.19
N ASN A 160 -11.12 16.79 0.66
CA ASN A 160 -11.66 17.74 -0.32
C ASN A 160 -11.29 17.31 -1.74
N GLY A 161 -12.24 17.39 -2.66
CA GLY A 161 -12.08 17.06 -4.06
C GLY A 161 -12.04 15.54 -4.31
N ASN A 162 -11.60 15.16 -5.49
CA ASN A 162 -11.51 13.78 -5.94
C ASN A 162 -10.06 13.26 -5.89
N PRO A 163 -9.67 12.44 -4.89
CA PRO A 163 -8.29 11.92 -4.81
C PRO A 163 -7.91 11.02 -5.99
N LEU A 164 -8.88 10.27 -6.55
CA LEU A 164 -8.65 9.40 -7.70
C LEU A 164 -8.28 10.24 -8.93
N GLU A 165 -9.04 11.27 -9.21
CA GLU A 165 -8.78 12.21 -10.31
C GLU A 165 -7.39 12.86 -10.15
N LYS A 166 -7.08 13.37 -8.96
CA LYS A 166 -5.76 13.93 -8.67
C LYS A 166 -4.63 12.94 -8.91
N MET A 167 -4.80 11.68 -8.51
CA MET A 167 -3.83 10.62 -8.73
C MET A 167 -3.64 10.34 -10.23
N ILE A 168 -4.73 10.21 -11.00
CA ILE A 168 -4.68 9.95 -12.44
C ILE A 168 -4.03 11.13 -13.18
N LEU A 169 -4.41 12.37 -12.85
CA LEU A 169 -3.76 13.56 -13.43
C LEU A 169 -2.27 13.62 -13.12
N ASN A 170 -1.86 13.26 -11.90
CA ASN A 170 -0.45 13.17 -11.55
C ASN A 170 0.27 12.07 -12.32
N LEU A 171 -0.36 10.92 -12.52
CA LEU A 171 0.15 9.81 -13.33
C LEU A 171 0.43 10.26 -14.76
N MET A 172 -0.51 10.99 -15.38
CA MET A 172 -0.38 11.46 -16.77
C MET A 172 0.68 12.56 -16.95
N LYS A 173 0.96 13.34 -15.91
CA LYS A 173 1.92 14.47 -15.96
C LYS A 173 3.35 14.08 -15.59
N LYS A 174 3.55 12.99 -14.85
CA LYS A 174 4.87 12.60 -14.34
C LYS A 174 5.49 11.47 -15.13
N ASN A 175 6.82 11.54 -15.29
CA ASN A 175 7.63 10.51 -15.93
C ASN A 175 8.56 9.78 -14.94
N ASN A 176 8.55 10.15 -13.66
CA ASN A 176 9.39 9.55 -12.64
C ASN A 176 8.56 9.12 -11.42
N PHE A 177 8.50 7.82 -11.19
CA PHE A 177 7.75 7.20 -10.11
C PHE A 177 8.63 6.51 -9.06
N SER A 178 9.90 6.91 -8.95
CA SER A 178 10.87 6.29 -8.04
C SER A 178 10.39 6.32 -6.58
N GLU A 179 9.72 7.38 -6.15
CA GLU A 179 9.18 7.49 -4.79
C GLU A 179 8.00 6.54 -4.57
N ASN A 180 7.09 6.40 -5.54
CA ASN A 180 6.01 5.40 -5.51
C ASN A 180 6.58 3.98 -5.39
N HIS A 181 7.65 3.67 -6.16
CA HIS A 181 8.33 2.37 -6.10
C HIS A 181 8.94 2.10 -4.71
N LYS A 182 9.66 3.08 -4.14
CA LYS A 182 10.27 2.94 -2.80
C LYS A 182 9.23 2.69 -1.72
N ARG A 183 8.15 3.48 -1.71
CA ARG A 183 7.04 3.34 -0.75
C ARG A 183 6.33 2.00 -0.90
N SER A 184 6.01 1.61 -2.13
CA SER A 184 5.34 0.34 -2.42
C SER A 184 6.17 -0.87 -1.98
N LEU A 185 7.46 -0.90 -2.30
CA LEU A 185 8.36 -1.97 -1.86
C LEU A 185 8.53 -2.00 -0.34
N PHE A 186 8.65 -0.84 0.29
CA PHE A 186 8.75 -0.73 1.73
C PHE A 186 7.50 -1.25 2.44
N ALA A 187 6.32 -0.80 2.01
CA ALA A 187 5.04 -1.24 2.57
C ALA A 187 4.84 -2.74 2.39
N LEU A 188 5.17 -3.28 1.20
CA LEU A 188 5.11 -4.71 0.93
C LEU A 188 6.07 -5.51 1.83
N LYS A 189 7.34 -5.10 1.92
CA LYS A 189 8.36 -5.76 2.75
C LYS A 189 7.95 -5.79 4.23
N LEU A 190 7.49 -4.64 4.74
CA LEU A 190 7.08 -4.54 6.14
C LEU A 190 5.81 -5.34 6.40
N MET A 191 4.82 -5.27 5.53
CA MET A 191 3.57 -6.05 5.63
C MET A 191 3.87 -7.55 5.67
N LEU A 192 4.72 -8.05 4.78
CA LEU A 192 5.09 -9.48 4.75
C LEU A 192 5.82 -9.90 6.03
N LYS A 193 6.72 -9.06 6.55
CA LYS A 193 7.39 -9.31 7.84
C LYS A 193 6.39 -9.39 8.99
N LEU A 194 5.44 -8.45 9.07
CA LEU A 194 4.40 -8.44 10.10
C LEU A 194 3.50 -9.68 10.01
N LYS A 195 3.08 -10.04 8.79
CA LYS A 195 2.24 -11.22 8.53
C LYS A 195 2.94 -12.53 8.93
N SER A 196 4.23 -12.67 8.63
CA SER A 196 5.06 -13.80 9.05
C SER A 196 5.19 -13.87 10.57
N SER A 197 5.51 -12.75 11.23
CA SER A 197 5.64 -12.68 12.70
C SER A 197 4.31 -12.96 13.42
N TYR A 198 3.16 -12.67 12.81
CA TYR A 198 1.83 -12.94 13.35
C TYR A 198 1.48 -14.43 13.31
N LYS A 199 1.88 -15.15 12.26
CA LYS A 199 1.62 -16.60 12.12
C LYS A 199 2.40 -17.46 13.10
N ASN A 200 3.54 -16.97 13.56
CA ASN A 200 4.46 -17.69 14.47
C ASN A 200 4.11 -17.45 15.96
N LYS A 201 2.96 -16.89 16.27
CA LYS A 201 2.38 -16.68 17.62
C LYS A 201 1.10 -17.49 17.82
#